data_697a1ebf654f328849264b0b6d841ac4
#
_entry.id   697a1ebf654f328849264b0b6d841ac4
#
_cell.length_a   1.000
_cell.length_b   1.000
_cell.length_c   1.000
_cell.angle_alpha   90.00
_cell.angle_beta   90.00
_cell.angle_gamma   90.00
#
_symmetry.space_group_name_H-M   'P 1'
#
loop_
_entity.id
_entity.type
_entity.pdbx_description
1 polymer ?
#
loop_
_entity_poly.entity_id
_entity_poly.type
_entity_poly.pdbx_seq_one_letter_code
_entity_poly.pdbx_strand_id
1 'polypeptide(L)'
;MDALARATQKAAAAVLENPQWHDRTVVMTWEHKHIANKEIERQKPGQEVTLRQLLNLEQISGVPAQWPGTNYDYFWVIDFDPDRSASPTRFAMVKQSYPAPFNNLPHNNWDTPLPGDFPSSCLH
;
A
#
# COMPACT_ATOMS: atom_id res chain seq x y z
N MET A 1 19.81 -8.00 3.84
CA MET A 1 18.52 -7.37 3.46
C MET A 1 18.55 -7.08 1.97
N ASP A 2 17.50 -7.38 1.26
CA ASP A 2 17.46 -7.12 -0.17
C ASP A 2 17.29 -5.62 -0.49
N ALA A 3 17.54 -5.27 -1.74
CA ALA A 3 17.54 -3.87 -2.16
C ALA A 3 16.15 -3.22 -2.06
N LEU A 4 15.09 -3.99 -2.33
CA LEU A 4 13.73 -3.46 -2.29
C LEU A 4 13.27 -3.18 -0.85
N ALA A 5 13.65 -4.03 0.09
CA ALA A 5 13.34 -3.79 1.50
C ALA A 5 14.03 -2.51 1.99
N ARG A 6 15.29 -2.30 1.61
CA ARG A 6 15.99 -1.06 1.97
C ARG A 6 15.38 0.18 1.32
N ALA A 7 14.98 0.06 0.05
CA ALA A 7 14.32 1.16 -0.64
C ALA A 7 12.98 1.50 0.02
N THR A 8 12.24 0.48 0.45
CA THR A 8 10.98 0.67 1.16
C THR A 8 11.18 1.41 2.48
N GLN A 9 12.20 1.03 3.23
CA GLN A 9 12.54 1.71 4.49
C GLN A 9 12.91 3.16 4.26
N LYS A 10 13.71 3.44 3.25
CA LYS A 10 14.09 4.81 2.90
C LYS A 10 12.90 5.65 2.46
N ALA A 11 12.01 5.08 1.65
CA ALA A 11 10.82 5.79 1.19
C ALA A 11 9.90 6.15 2.35
N ALA A 12 9.66 5.21 3.27
CA ALA A 12 8.83 5.46 4.43
C ALA A 12 9.44 6.54 5.32
N ALA A 13 10.73 6.48 5.58
CA ALA A 13 11.42 7.47 6.38
C ALA A 13 11.33 8.87 5.74
N ALA A 14 11.49 8.95 4.43
CA ALA A 14 11.41 10.22 3.72
C ALA A 14 10.01 10.83 3.86
N VAL A 15 8.96 10.02 3.76
CA VAL A 15 7.59 10.51 3.89
C VAL A 15 7.29 10.97 5.32
N LEU A 16 7.73 10.21 6.31
CA LEU A 16 7.41 10.49 7.71
C LEU A 16 8.26 11.60 8.32
N GLU A 17 9.51 11.71 7.90
CA GLU A 17 10.48 12.56 8.60
C GLU A 17 10.82 13.86 7.87
N ASN A 18 10.61 13.91 6.55
CA ASN A 18 10.96 15.10 5.78
C ASN A 18 9.92 16.20 6.00
N PRO A 19 10.28 17.35 6.57
CA PRO A 19 9.31 18.44 6.81
C PRO A 19 8.67 18.98 5.54
N GLN A 20 9.30 18.79 4.39
CA GLN A 20 8.78 19.22 3.10
C GLN A 20 7.42 18.57 2.79
N TRP A 21 7.17 17.38 3.28
CA TRP A 21 5.94 16.63 3.01
C TRP A 21 4.88 16.78 4.10
N HIS A 22 5.17 17.48 5.20
CA HIS A 22 4.19 17.72 6.25
C HIS A 22 3.06 18.61 5.69
N ASP A 23 1.83 18.29 6.05
CA ASP A 23 0.62 18.97 5.58
C ASP A 23 0.39 18.84 4.07
N ARG A 24 0.97 17.81 3.47
CA ARG A 24 0.83 17.57 2.03
C ARG A 24 0.33 16.17 1.76
N THR A 25 -0.29 16.00 0.58
CA THR A 25 -0.64 14.69 0.08
C THR A 25 0.53 14.13 -0.71
N VAL A 26 0.99 12.95 -0.32
CA VAL A 26 2.09 12.26 -1.00
C VAL A 26 1.52 11.01 -1.64
N VAL A 27 1.77 10.84 -2.93
CA VAL A 27 1.34 9.65 -3.68
C VAL A 27 2.56 8.75 -3.84
N MET A 28 2.41 7.49 -3.40
CA MET A 28 3.46 6.48 -3.54
C MET A 28 2.95 5.34 -4.40
N THR A 29 3.75 4.98 -5.40
CA THR A 29 3.52 3.76 -6.18
C THR A 29 4.59 2.75 -5.76
N TRP A 30 4.15 1.60 -5.29
CA TRP A 30 5.08 0.64 -4.70
C TRP A 30 4.69 -0.79 -5.06
N GLU A 31 5.64 -1.69 -4.94
CA GLU A 31 5.43 -3.11 -5.20
C GLU A 31 4.56 -3.72 -4.10
N HIS A 32 3.51 -4.44 -4.49
CA HIS A 32 2.44 -4.84 -3.56
C HIS A 32 2.92 -5.69 -2.38
N LYS A 33 3.91 -6.55 -2.58
CA LYS A 33 4.43 -7.39 -1.50
C LYS A 33 5.16 -6.57 -0.45
N HIS A 34 5.69 -5.41 -0.82
CA HIS A 34 6.34 -4.52 0.13
C HIS A 34 5.40 -3.41 0.63
N ILE A 35 4.16 -3.40 0.15
CA ILE A 35 3.10 -2.61 0.80
C ILE A 35 2.56 -3.40 1.99
N ALA A 36 2.12 -4.63 1.76
CA ALA A 36 1.62 -5.50 2.84
C ALA A 36 1.71 -6.95 2.40
N ASN A 37 2.44 -7.78 3.13
CA ASN A 37 2.55 -9.20 2.85
C ASN A 37 2.99 -9.95 4.10
N LYS A 38 2.14 -10.88 4.54
CA LYS A 38 2.39 -11.64 5.76
C LYS A 38 3.65 -12.51 5.64
N GLU A 39 3.89 -13.08 4.48
CA GLU A 39 5.02 -13.97 4.28
C GLU A 39 6.34 -13.22 4.39
N ILE A 40 6.44 -12.07 3.74
CA ILE A 40 7.64 -11.24 3.80
C ILE A 40 7.90 -10.77 5.23
N GLU A 41 6.87 -10.35 5.94
CA GLU A 41 6.98 -9.91 7.32
C GLU A 41 7.44 -11.05 8.22
N ARG A 42 6.94 -12.25 7.98
CA ARG A 42 7.31 -13.43 8.77
C ARG A 42 8.75 -13.87 8.52
N GLN A 43 9.24 -13.73 7.28
CA GLN A 43 10.60 -14.12 6.92
C GLN A 43 11.66 -13.22 7.53
N LYS A 44 11.28 -12.04 7.97
CA LYS A 44 12.20 -11.03 8.51
C LYS A 44 11.78 -10.61 9.92
N PRO A 45 11.77 -11.53 10.89
CA PRO A 45 11.34 -11.19 12.25
C PRO A 45 12.23 -10.09 12.83
N GLY A 46 11.62 -9.15 13.53
CA GLY A 46 12.35 -8.04 14.14
C GLY A 46 12.72 -6.91 13.17
N GLN A 47 12.34 -7.02 11.90
CA GLN A 47 12.59 -5.97 10.91
C GLN A 47 11.28 -5.47 10.32
N GLU A 48 11.24 -4.20 10.00
CA GLU A 48 10.12 -3.59 9.30
C GLU A 48 10.49 -3.47 7.84
N VAL A 49 9.82 -4.24 6.99
CA VAL A 49 10.16 -4.37 5.57
C VAL A 49 9.00 -4.06 4.63
N THR A 50 7.80 -3.84 5.18
CA THR A 50 6.63 -3.43 4.38
C THR A 50 6.18 -2.03 4.81
N LEU A 51 5.50 -1.32 3.90
CA LEU A 51 4.94 -0.01 4.23
C LEU A 51 3.91 -0.12 5.35
N ARG A 52 3.17 -1.22 5.42
CA ARG A 52 2.23 -1.45 6.53
C ARG A 52 2.93 -1.37 7.89
N GLN A 53 4.10 -1.97 7.99
CA GLN A 53 4.88 -1.92 9.23
C GLN A 53 5.52 -0.54 9.44
N LEU A 54 6.16 -0.02 8.40
CA LEU A 54 6.96 1.20 8.50
C LEU A 54 6.11 2.45 8.73
N LEU A 55 4.89 2.45 8.21
CA LEU A 55 3.94 3.56 8.41
C LEU A 55 3.05 3.34 9.63
N ASN A 56 3.33 2.32 10.42
CA ASN A 56 2.62 2.01 11.67
C ASN A 56 1.12 1.74 11.47
N LEU A 57 0.75 1.15 10.33
CA LEU A 57 -0.65 0.92 10.01
C LEU A 57 -1.30 -0.12 10.91
N GLU A 58 -0.52 -0.95 11.58
CA GLU A 58 -1.03 -1.92 12.55
C GLU A 58 -1.63 -1.26 13.80
N GLN A 59 -1.41 0.04 13.99
CA GLN A 59 -1.99 0.79 15.11
C GLN A 59 -3.46 1.13 14.90
N ILE A 60 -3.95 1.01 13.67
CA ILE A 60 -5.35 1.31 13.36
C ILE A 60 -6.02 0.06 12.80
N SER A 61 -7.32 -0.09 13.10
CA SER A 61 -8.09 -1.23 12.62
C SER A 61 -8.49 -1.07 11.16
N GLY A 62 -8.82 -2.17 10.52
CA GLY A 62 -9.35 -2.16 9.15
C GLY A 62 -8.29 -2.23 8.06
N VAL A 63 -7.01 -2.18 8.40
CA VAL A 63 -5.92 -2.28 7.43
C VAL A 63 -5.68 -3.75 7.12
N PRO A 64 -5.78 -4.17 5.84
CA PRO A 64 -5.49 -5.56 5.49
C PRO A 64 -4.03 -5.90 5.77
N ALA A 65 -3.80 -7.13 6.20
CA ALA A 65 -2.43 -7.60 6.47
C ALA A 65 -1.68 -7.97 5.19
N GLN A 66 -2.37 -8.03 4.07
CA GLN A 66 -1.77 -8.47 2.81
C GLN A 66 -2.47 -7.80 1.64
N TRP A 67 -1.67 -7.32 0.68
CA TRP A 67 -2.18 -6.81 -0.59
C TRP A 67 -2.18 -7.95 -1.59
N PRO A 68 -3.34 -8.36 -2.13
CA PRO A 68 -3.40 -9.44 -3.11
C PRO A 68 -2.69 -9.08 -4.41
N GLY A 69 -1.93 -10.02 -4.95
CA GLY A 69 -1.20 -9.80 -6.19
C GLY A 69 -2.09 -9.65 -7.42
N THR A 70 -3.37 -9.94 -7.30
CA THR A 70 -4.35 -9.83 -8.39
C THR A 70 -5.12 -8.51 -8.36
N ASN A 71 -4.81 -7.62 -7.42
CA ASN A 71 -5.55 -6.38 -7.26
C ASN A 71 -4.70 -5.18 -7.69
N TYR A 72 -5.19 -4.43 -8.67
CA TYR A 72 -4.49 -3.28 -9.24
C TYR A 72 -5.34 -2.01 -9.27
N ASP A 73 -6.58 -2.05 -8.76
CA ASP A 73 -7.50 -0.93 -8.89
C ASP A 73 -7.91 -0.31 -7.54
N TYR A 74 -7.07 -0.46 -6.52
CA TYR A 74 -7.31 0.17 -5.22
C TYR A 74 -6.19 1.12 -4.85
N PHE A 75 -6.56 2.11 -4.06
CA PHE A 75 -5.63 2.99 -3.35
C PHE A 75 -5.79 2.79 -1.86
N TRP A 76 -4.70 2.77 -1.15
CA TRP A 76 -4.72 2.90 0.30
C TRP A 76 -4.50 4.37 0.64
N VAL A 77 -5.46 4.95 1.33
CA VAL A 77 -5.41 6.35 1.76
C VAL A 77 -5.20 6.37 3.26
N ILE A 78 -4.12 6.99 3.70
CA ILE A 78 -3.76 7.05 5.10
C ILE A 78 -3.61 8.51 5.50
N ASP A 79 -4.33 8.90 6.56
CA ASP A 79 -4.15 10.21 7.16
C ASP A 79 -3.27 10.08 8.40
N PHE A 80 -2.37 11.01 8.58
CA PHE A 80 -1.49 11.07 9.73
C PHE A 80 -1.80 12.29 10.58
N ASP A 81 -1.54 12.16 11.88
CA ASP A 81 -1.67 13.28 12.82
C ASP A 81 -0.64 14.35 12.44
N PRO A 82 -1.05 15.61 12.19
CA PRO A 82 -0.11 16.66 11.84
C PRO A 82 0.91 16.98 12.93
N ASP A 83 0.60 16.68 14.18
CA ASP A 83 1.53 16.87 15.30
C ASP A 83 2.39 15.64 15.57
N ARG A 84 2.05 14.50 15.00
CA ARG A 84 2.77 13.24 15.20
C ARG A 84 2.87 12.52 13.84
N SER A 85 3.86 12.89 13.07
CA SER A 85 3.96 12.43 11.67
C SER A 85 4.02 10.91 11.51
N ALA A 86 4.43 10.18 12.54
CA ALA A 86 4.49 8.72 12.49
C ALA A 86 3.23 8.02 13.04
N SER A 87 2.16 8.79 13.34
CA SER A 87 0.93 8.23 13.92
C SER A 87 -0.21 8.31 12.92
N PRO A 88 -0.58 7.19 12.27
CA PRO A 88 -1.73 7.21 11.38
C PRO A 88 -3.02 7.35 12.18
N THR A 89 -3.95 8.15 11.68
CA THR A 89 -5.21 8.41 12.34
C THR A 89 -6.40 7.80 11.62
N ARG A 90 -6.29 7.59 10.32
CA ARG A 90 -7.39 7.03 9.52
C ARG A 90 -6.83 6.28 8.33
N PHE A 91 -7.53 5.19 7.98
CA PHE A 91 -7.24 4.39 6.80
C PHE A 91 -8.50 4.19 6.00
N ALA A 92 -8.40 4.25 4.67
CA ALA A 92 -9.47 3.92 3.76
C ALA A 92 -8.91 3.23 2.53
N MET A 93 -9.65 2.25 2.02
CA MET A 93 -9.37 1.67 0.70
C MET A 93 -10.33 2.30 -0.29
N VAL A 94 -9.78 2.91 -1.35
CA VAL A 94 -10.57 3.58 -2.36
C VAL A 94 -10.39 2.85 -3.67
N LYS A 95 -11.49 2.36 -4.24
CA LYS A 95 -11.46 1.70 -5.52
C LYS A 95 -11.30 2.74 -6.62
N GLN A 96 -10.38 2.48 -7.53
CA GLN A 96 -10.14 3.34 -8.68
C GLN A 96 -11.38 3.34 -9.58
N SER A 97 -11.76 4.51 -10.05
CA SER A 97 -12.84 4.66 -11.03
C SER A 97 -12.27 5.27 -12.31
N TYR A 98 -12.93 4.98 -13.41
CA TYR A 98 -12.50 5.46 -14.72
C TYR A 98 -13.58 6.35 -15.32
N PRO A 99 -13.19 7.52 -15.92
CA PRO A 99 -14.16 8.35 -16.60
C PRO A 99 -14.60 7.71 -17.92
N ALA A 100 -15.75 8.13 -18.46
CA ALA A 100 -16.17 7.70 -19.78
C ALA A 100 -15.11 8.12 -20.82
N PRO A 101 -14.83 7.28 -21.85
CA PRO A 101 -15.47 6.00 -22.18
C PRO A 101 -14.88 4.79 -21.47
N PHE A 102 -14.01 4.98 -20.49
CA PHE A 102 -13.27 3.88 -19.83
C PHE A 102 -14.01 3.32 -18.62
N ASN A 103 -15.22 3.79 -18.32
CA ASN A 103 -15.98 3.35 -17.14
C ASN A 103 -16.50 1.92 -17.25
N ASN A 104 -16.36 1.28 -18.41
CA ASN A 104 -16.72 -0.12 -18.61
C ASN A 104 -15.53 -1.08 -18.52
N LEU A 105 -14.35 -0.57 -18.13
CA LEU A 105 -13.20 -1.44 -17.91
C LEU A 105 -13.45 -2.35 -16.71
N PRO A 106 -12.87 -3.56 -16.73
CA PRO A 106 -13.10 -4.49 -15.63
C PRO A 106 -12.52 -3.97 -14.33
N HIS A 107 -13.27 -4.20 -13.26
CA HIS A 107 -12.83 -3.94 -11.89
C HIS A 107 -12.90 -5.26 -11.13
N ASN A 108 -12.11 -5.41 -10.10
CA ASN A 108 -12.26 -6.55 -9.20
C ASN A 108 -12.50 -6.08 -7.78
N ASN A 109 -13.09 -6.95 -6.98
CA ASN A 109 -13.20 -6.71 -5.56
C ASN A 109 -11.85 -6.99 -4.89
N TRP A 110 -11.66 -6.40 -3.74
CA TRP A 110 -10.45 -6.67 -2.98
C TRP A 110 -10.31 -8.19 -2.77
N ASP A 111 -9.10 -8.71 -3.02
CA ASP A 111 -8.70 -10.10 -2.81
C ASP A 111 -9.42 -11.12 -3.74
N THR A 112 -10.10 -10.64 -4.79
CA THR A 112 -10.75 -11.50 -5.77
C THR A 112 -10.00 -11.39 -7.10
N PRO A 113 -9.58 -12.50 -7.73
CA PRO A 113 -8.93 -12.44 -9.03
C PRO A 113 -9.83 -11.85 -10.11
N LEU A 114 -9.20 -11.23 -11.12
CA LEU A 114 -9.92 -10.75 -12.29
C LEU A 114 -10.51 -11.93 -13.07
N PRO A 115 -11.55 -11.68 -13.91
CA PRO A 115 -12.13 -12.72 -14.74
C PRO A 115 -11.08 -13.44 -15.59
N GLY A 116 -11.39 -14.69 -15.96
CA GLY A 116 -10.43 -15.58 -16.60
C GLY A 116 -9.96 -15.22 -18.01
N ASP A 117 -10.58 -14.23 -18.64
CA ASP A 117 -10.13 -13.70 -19.92
C ASP A 117 -8.92 -12.75 -19.79
N PHE A 118 -8.49 -12.49 -18.58
CA PHE A 118 -7.26 -11.75 -18.31
C PHE A 118 -6.15 -12.72 -17.98
N PRO A 119 -5.08 -12.78 -18.80
CA PRO A 119 -3.96 -13.69 -18.50
C PRO A 119 -3.32 -13.33 -17.17
N SER A 120 -3.06 -14.32 -16.33
CA SER A 120 -2.45 -14.09 -15.03
C SER A 120 -1.07 -13.44 -15.14
N SER A 121 -0.36 -13.66 -16.25
CA SER A 121 0.94 -13.04 -16.49
C SER A 121 0.85 -11.50 -16.58
N CYS A 122 -0.30 -10.95 -16.88
CA CYS A 122 -0.49 -9.51 -16.88
C CYS A 122 -0.66 -8.91 -15.50
N LEU A 123 -0.79 -9.75 -14.48
CA LEU A 123 -1.09 -9.33 -13.10
C LEU A 123 0.14 -9.33 -12.19
N HIS A 124 1.31 -9.53 -12.74
CA HIS A 124 2.55 -9.61 -11.97
C HIS A 124 3.44 -8.40 -12.13
#